data_6a2ef64e0b9ce42f2f26391536cec663
#
_entry.id   6a2ef64e0b9ce42f2f26391536cec663
#
_cell.length_a   1.000
_cell.length_b   1.000
_cell.length_c   1.000
_cell.angle_alpha   90.00
_cell.angle_beta   90.00
_cell.angle_gamma   90.00
#
_symmetry.space_group_name_H-M   'P 1'
#
loop_
_entity.id
_entity.type
_entity.pdbx_description
1 polymer ?
#
loop_
_entity_poly.entity_id
_entity_poly.type
_entity_poly.pdbx_seq_one_letter_code
_entity_poly.pdbx_strand_id
1 'polypeptide(L)'
;MAQLSIPASKDLDFLSLGALVHRLDPGIIPFRKARQFEIHVSGGEYNVAANLSDCFGLKTGVATAMVDYGIGELVQARVREMGVRPYYKWFEHDGVRGPNIATVYSDRGQGVRPPVVFYNRANEAGAMLKPGDFDWAKIFATGVRWFHSGGIFAALSPTTSELILEGMKAAKAQGLVTSFDLNYRAKLWKTIGSEAKGQEMIRKIVEHVDVL
;
A
#
# COMPACT_ATOMS: atom_id res chain seq x y z
N MET A 1 -3.23 28.15 13.66
CA MET A 1 -3.12 26.92 12.86
C MET A 1 -2.53 27.31 11.51
N ALA A 2 -1.44 26.70 11.08
CA ALA A 2 -0.91 26.94 9.73
C ALA A 2 -1.95 26.43 8.72
N GLN A 3 -2.31 27.27 7.77
CA GLN A 3 -3.25 26.91 6.71
C GLN A 3 -2.55 25.91 5.78
N LEU A 4 -3.16 24.74 5.56
CA LEU A 4 -2.66 23.74 4.61
C LEU A 4 -2.73 24.33 3.19
N SER A 5 -1.58 24.48 2.54
CA SER A 5 -1.49 24.93 1.15
C SER A 5 -1.40 23.73 0.24
N ILE A 6 -2.41 23.51 -0.60
CA ILE A 6 -2.45 22.41 -1.56
C ILE A 6 -1.99 22.95 -2.92
N PRO A 7 -0.88 22.45 -3.50
CA PRO A 7 -0.42 22.90 -4.80
C PRO A 7 -1.41 22.55 -5.91
N ALA A 8 -1.41 23.30 -6.99
CA ALA A 8 -2.21 22.98 -8.17
C ALA A 8 -1.75 21.63 -8.76
N SER A 9 -2.72 20.76 -9.08
CA SER A 9 -2.43 19.49 -9.76
C SER A 9 -2.06 19.76 -11.21
N LYS A 10 -1.06 19.06 -11.70
CA LYS A 10 -0.71 19.01 -13.12
C LYS A 10 -1.02 17.65 -13.71
N ASP A 11 -0.45 16.60 -13.13
CA ASP A 11 -0.53 15.24 -13.65
C ASP A 11 -1.22 14.27 -12.69
N LEU A 12 -0.90 14.31 -11.40
CA LEU A 12 -1.53 13.48 -10.36
C LEU A 12 -2.04 14.33 -9.20
N ASP A 13 -3.29 14.10 -8.82
CA ASP A 13 -3.88 14.67 -7.62
C ASP A 13 -3.35 13.97 -6.35
N PHE A 14 -3.09 12.66 -6.47
CA PHE A 14 -2.72 11.83 -5.32
C PHE A 14 -1.81 10.68 -5.74
N LEU A 15 -0.73 10.45 -5.00
CA LEU A 15 0.16 9.30 -5.15
C LEU A 15 0.29 8.59 -3.80
N SER A 16 0.01 7.30 -3.77
CA SER A 16 0.25 6.46 -2.60
C SER A 16 1.50 5.61 -2.74
N LEU A 17 2.15 5.32 -1.62
CA LEU A 17 3.23 4.32 -1.49
C LEU A 17 2.76 3.23 -0.54
N GLY A 18 2.66 1.99 -1.02
CA GLY A 18 2.19 0.88 -0.20
C GLY A 18 2.29 -0.47 -0.88
N ALA A 19 1.79 -1.52 -0.22
CA ALA A 19 1.76 -2.87 -0.75
C ALA A 19 0.38 -3.24 -1.27
N LEU A 20 0.35 -3.88 -2.44
CA LEU A 20 -0.85 -4.51 -2.98
C LEU A 20 -1.00 -5.93 -2.43
N VAL A 21 -2.23 -6.35 -2.23
CA VAL A 21 -2.60 -7.70 -1.83
C VAL A 21 -3.75 -8.20 -2.69
N HIS A 22 -3.84 -9.52 -2.89
CA HIS A 22 -5.05 -10.13 -3.42
C HIS A 22 -5.82 -10.82 -2.28
N ARG A 23 -7.12 -10.53 -2.19
CA ARG A 23 -8.02 -11.06 -1.18
C ARG A 23 -8.88 -12.16 -1.77
N LEU A 24 -8.95 -13.29 -1.09
CA LEU A 24 -9.78 -14.41 -1.39
C LEU A 24 -10.99 -14.41 -0.44
N ASP A 25 -12.19 -14.17 -0.98
CA ASP A 25 -13.45 -14.04 -0.26
C ASP A 25 -14.40 -15.17 -0.63
N PRO A 26 -14.74 -16.11 0.27
CA PRO A 26 -15.75 -17.14 0.02
C PRO A 26 -17.18 -16.61 0.29
N GLY A 27 -17.37 -15.32 0.46
CA GLY A 27 -18.66 -14.72 0.83
C GLY A 27 -19.07 -15.09 2.25
N ILE A 28 -20.31 -15.55 2.39
CA ILE A 28 -20.86 -16.00 3.69
C ILE A 28 -20.50 -17.45 4.01
N ILE A 29 -19.87 -18.18 3.08
CA ILE A 29 -19.50 -19.58 3.26
C ILE A 29 -18.25 -19.66 4.15
N PRO A 30 -18.26 -20.44 5.25
CA PRO A 30 -17.07 -20.59 6.07
C PRO A 30 -15.95 -21.31 5.31
N PHE A 31 -14.67 -20.92 5.55
CA PHE A 31 -13.51 -21.45 4.82
C PHE A 31 -13.47 -22.98 4.71
N ARG A 32 -13.82 -23.71 5.77
CA ARG A 32 -13.85 -25.19 5.76
C ARG A 32 -14.83 -25.82 4.77
N LYS A 33 -15.76 -25.01 4.22
CA LYS A 33 -16.77 -25.45 3.24
C LYS A 33 -16.63 -24.72 1.90
N ALA A 34 -15.70 -23.78 1.79
CA ALA A 34 -15.47 -23.01 0.57
C ALA A 34 -14.98 -23.91 -0.57
N ARG A 35 -15.55 -23.73 -1.75
CA ARG A 35 -15.17 -24.41 -3.00
C ARG A 35 -14.72 -23.44 -4.07
N GLN A 36 -14.94 -22.13 -3.84
CA GLN A 36 -14.57 -21.03 -4.73
C GLN A 36 -14.36 -19.78 -3.92
N PHE A 37 -13.62 -18.83 -4.49
CA PHE A 37 -13.35 -17.53 -3.90
C PHE A 37 -13.57 -16.44 -4.95
N GLU A 38 -14.20 -15.37 -4.55
CA GLU A 38 -14.15 -14.11 -5.26
C GLU A 38 -12.80 -13.44 -4.97
N ILE A 39 -12.14 -12.91 -6.00
CA ILE A 39 -10.83 -12.29 -5.87
C ILE A 39 -10.96 -10.77 -5.93
N HIS A 40 -10.48 -10.10 -4.89
CA HIS A 40 -10.40 -8.65 -4.81
C HIS A 40 -8.95 -8.21 -4.68
N VAL A 41 -8.56 -7.15 -5.37
CA VAL A 41 -7.28 -6.49 -5.16
C VAL A 41 -7.47 -5.37 -4.15
N SER A 42 -6.58 -5.28 -3.18
CA SER A 42 -6.60 -4.27 -2.14
C SER A 42 -5.19 -3.94 -1.63
N GLY A 43 -5.11 -3.05 -0.69
CA GLY A 43 -3.92 -2.54 -0.03
C GLY A 43 -4.32 -1.26 0.68
N GLY A 44 -3.85 -0.98 1.88
CA GLY A 44 -4.30 0.19 2.64
C GLY A 44 -4.22 1.46 1.82
N GLU A 45 -3.06 1.75 1.32
CA GLU A 45 -2.72 2.95 0.56
C GLU A 45 -3.33 2.93 -0.85
N TYR A 46 -3.37 1.74 -1.48
CA TYR A 46 -4.04 1.56 -2.77
C TYR A 46 -5.54 1.78 -2.68
N ASN A 47 -6.20 1.33 -1.62
CA ASN A 47 -7.63 1.53 -1.44
C ASN A 47 -8.00 3.02 -1.43
N VAL A 48 -7.15 3.88 -0.85
CA VAL A 48 -7.34 5.34 -0.90
C VAL A 48 -7.24 5.84 -2.34
N ALA A 49 -6.16 5.47 -3.05
CA ALA A 49 -5.96 5.87 -4.45
C ALA A 49 -7.11 5.41 -5.35
N ALA A 50 -7.54 4.15 -5.21
CA ALA A 50 -8.63 3.56 -5.99
C ALA A 50 -9.97 4.26 -5.75
N ASN A 51 -10.34 4.53 -4.49
CA ASN A 51 -11.56 5.25 -4.18
C ASN A 51 -11.53 6.70 -4.65
N LEU A 52 -10.40 7.39 -4.53
CA LEU A 52 -10.25 8.76 -5.05
C LEU A 52 -10.39 8.81 -6.57
N SER A 53 -9.90 7.80 -7.28
CA SER A 53 -10.05 7.68 -8.73
C SER A 53 -11.50 7.33 -9.10
N ASP A 54 -12.03 6.24 -8.60
CA ASP A 54 -13.32 5.67 -9.01
C ASP A 54 -14.51 6.54 -8.55
N CYS A 55 -14.52 6.95 -7.27
CA CYS A 55 -15.66 7.68 -6.71
C CYS A 55 -15.61 9.20 -6.96
N PHE A 56 -14.42 9.80 -7.11
CA PHE A 56 -14.25 11.24 -7.20
C PHE A 56 -13.62 11.72 -8.51
N GLY A 57 -13.23 10.81 -9.41
CA GLY A 57 -12.64 11.13 -10.70
C GLY A 57 -11.28 11.83 -10.61
N LEU A 58 -10.56 11.67 -9.49
CA LEU A 58 -9.24 12.25 -9.31
C LEU A 58 -8.17 11.43 -10.06
N LYS A 59 -7.12 12.10 -10.51
CA LYS A 59 -5.97 11.44 -11.11
C LYS A 59 -5.07 10.89 -10.01
N THR A 60 -5.05 9.57 -9.85
CA THR A 60 -4.34 8.92 -8.77
C THR A 60 -3.26 7.97 -9.25
N GLY A 61 -2.28 7.69 -8.39
CA GLY A 61 -1.22 6.72 -8.65
C GLY A 61 -0.87 5.91 -7.41
N VAL A 62 -0.17 4.79 -7.65
CA VAL A 62 0.40 3.94 -6.60
C VAL A 62 1.83 3.55 -6.93
N ALA A 63 2.76 3.83 -6.01
CA ALA A 63 4.12 3.29 -6.01
C ALA A 63 4.13 2.00 -5.18
N THR A 64 4.55 0.88 -5.78
CA THR A 64 4.42 -0.43 -5.15
C THR A 64 5.32 -1.47 -5.80
N ALA A 65 5.48 -2.62 -5.13
CA ALA A 65 6.08 -3.80 -5.71
C ALA A 65 5.13 -4.52 -6.67
N MET A 66 5.68 -5.11 -7.73
CA MET A 66 4.95 -6.00 -8.62
C MET A 66 5.79 -7.23 -8.91
N VAL A 67 5.14 -8.36 -9.14
CA VAL A 67 5.79 -9.65 -9.41
C VAL A 67 5.36 -10.15 -10.78
N ASP A 68 6.32 -10.64 -11.55
CA ASP A 68 6.08 -11.16 -12.90
C ASP A 68 5.59 -12.62 -12.83
N TYR A 69 4.28 -12.79 -12.63
CA TYR A 69 3.56 -14.08 -12.60
C TYR A 69 2.04 -13.85 -12.72
N GLY A 70 1.24 -14.91 -12.87
CA GLY A 70 -0.20 -14.80 -13.17
C GLY A 70 -1.02 -13.99 -12.16
N ILE A 71 -0.69 -14.04 -10.83
CA ILE A 71 -1.37 -13.19 -9.84
C ILE A 71 -0.94 -11.71 -10.00
N GLY A 72 0.31 -11.44 -10.38
CA GLY A 72 0.76 -10.08 -10.71
C GLY A 72 -0.01 -9.50 -11.89
N GLU A 73 -0.25 -10.27 -12.95
CA GLU A 73 -1.06 -9.85 -14.11
C GLU A 73 -2.51 -9.52 -13.69
N LEU A 74 -3.12 -10.37 -12.85
CA LEU A 74 -4.45 -10.12 -12.30
C LEU A 74 -4.49 -8.83 -11.51
N VAL A 75 -3.52 -8.61 -10.61
CA VAL A 75 -3.44 -7.39 -9.79
C VAL A 75 -3.27 -6.15 -10.67
N GLN A 76 -2.40 -6.20 -11.67
CA GLN A 76 -2.22 -5.09 -12.64
C GLN A 76 -3.51 -4.77 -13.39
N ALA A 77 -4.27 -5.80 -13.82
CA ALA A 77 -5.53 -5.60 -14.51
C ALA A 77 -6.53 -4.84 -13.63
N ARG A 78 -6.63 -5.20 -12.35
CA ARG A 78 -7.51 -4.51 -11.40
C ARG A 78 -7.06 -3.09 -11.05
N VAL A 79 -5.74 -2.85 -10.95
CA VAL A 79 -5.20 -1.49 -10.75
C VAL A 79 -5.58 -0.59 -11.93
N ARG A 80 -5.46 -1.09 -13.18
CA ARG A 80 -5.88 -0.35 -14.39
C ARG A 80 -7.39 -0.12 -14.44
N GLU A 81 -8.19 -1.11 -14.07
CA GLU A 81 -9.65 -1.02 -14.01
C GLU A 81 -10.13 0.13 -13.10
N MET A 82 -9.43 0.35 -11.99
CA MET A 82 -9.71 1.45 -11.04
C MET A 82 -9.12 2.80 -11.49
N GLY A 83 -8.51 2.89 -12.67
CA GLY A 83 -7.93 4.13 -13.19
C GLY A 83 -6.69 4.63 -12.44
N VAL A 84 -6.07 3.79 -11.62
CA VAL A 84 -4.89 4.15 -10.83
C VAL A 84 -3.61 3.95 -11.65
N ARG A 85 -2.78 4.99 -11.77
CA ARG A 85 -1.49 4.93 -12.47
C ARG A 85 -0.46 4.17 -11.63
N PRO A 86 0.13 3.08 -12.13
CA PRO A 86 1.14 2.34 -11.37
C PRO A 86 2.55 2.91 -11.57
N TYR A 87 3.35 2.84 -10.51
CA TYR A 87 4.80 2.97 -10.49
C TYR A 87 5.35 1.70 -9.85
N TYR A 88 5.73 0.71 -10.66
CA TYR A 88 6.12 -0.62 -10.19
C TYR A 88 7.63 -0.77 -10.03
N LYS A 89 8.06 -1.27 -8.86
CA LYS A 89 9.31 -2.00 -8.71
C LYS A 89 9.03 -3.47 -9.00
N TRP A 90 9.64 -4.00 -10.05
CA TRP A 90 9.45 -5.37 -10.49
C TRP A 90 10.33 -6.35 -9.76
N PHE A 91 9.78 -7.53 -9.49
CA PHE A 91 10.46 -8.70 -8.97
C PHE A 91 10.11 -9.91 -9.83
N GLU A 92 11.11 -10.78 -10.05
CA GLU A 92 10.96 -12.00 -10.83
C GLU A 92 10.45 -13.16 -9.96
N HIS A 93 9.72 -14.08 -10.58
CA HIS A 93 9.24 -15.33 -9.98
C HIS A 93 9.50 -16.47 -10.98
N ASP A 94 10.17 -17.55 -10.56
CA ASP A 94 10.57 -18.65 -11.44
C ASP A 94 9.45 -19.69 -11.73
N GLY A 95 8.23 -19.41 -11.27
CA GLY A 95 7.08 -20.30 -11.35
C GLY A 95 6.93 -21.24 -10.14
N VAL A 96 7.98 -21.38 -9.33
CA VAL A 96 8.00 -22.22 -8.13
C VAL A 96 8.38 -21.41 -6.88
N ARG A 97 9.36 -20.55 -7.01
CA ARG A 97 9.95 -19.77 -5.91
C ARG A 97 10.11 -18.31 -6.32
N GLY A 98 10.13 -17.45 -5.33
CA GLY A 98 10.35 -16.02 -5.52
C GLY A 98 9.48 -15.18 -4.60
N PRO A 99 9.57 -13.86 -4.74
CA PRO A 99 8.62 -12.94 -4.12
C PRO A 99 7.20 -13.20 -4.64
N ASN A 100 6.20 -12.87 -3.81
CA ASN A 100 4.80 -13.00 -4.21
C ASN A 100 3.98 -11.78 -3.79
N ILE A 101 2.80 -11.62 -4.35
CA ILE A 101 1.78 -10.68 -3.86
C ILE A 101 1.09 -11.33 -2.67
N ALA A 102 1.06 -10.66 -1.52
CA ALA A 102 0.47 -11.19 -0.31
C ALA A 102 -0.99 -11.59 -0.49
N THR A 103 -1.39 -12.70 0.14
CA THR A 103 -2.77 -13.19 0.13
C THR A 103 -3.48 -12.80 1.42
N VAL A 104 -4.68 -12.26 1.30
CA VAL A 104 -5.61 -12.04 2.40
C VAL A 104 -6.78 -13.00 2.24
N TYR A 105 -7.08 -13.73 3.28
CA TYR A 105 -8.29 -14.57 3.36
C TYR A 105 -9.29 -13.88 4.27
N SER A 106 -10.48 -13.58 3.75
CA SER A 106 -11.49 -12.85 4.52
C SER A 106 -12.88 -13.29 4.10
N ASP A 107 -13.64 -13.87 5.01
CA ASP A 107 -15.08 -14.12 4.80
C ASP A 107 -15.93 -12.98 5.40
N ARG A 108 -17.21 -12.94 5.05
CA ARG A 108 -18.14 -11.89 5.50
C ARG A 108 -18.83 -12.23 6.83
N GLY A 109 -18.61 -13.42 7.38
CA GLY A 109 -19.43 -13.88 8.51
C GLY A 109 -20.90 -14.10 8.13
N GLN A 110 -21.69 -14.58 9.05
CA GLN A 110 -23.16 -14.66 8.89
C GLN A 110 -23.86 -14.95 10.22
N GLY A 111 -24.90 -14.18 10.56
CA GLY A 111 -25.65 -14.31 11.80
C GLY A 111 -24.72 -14.16 13.01
N VAL A 112 -24.73 -15.17 13.89
CA VAL A 112 -23.86 -15.18 15.09
C VAL A 112 -22.41 -15.57 14.80
N ARG A 113 -22.08 -15.98 13.58
CA ARG A 113 -20.70 -16.29 13.18
C ARG A 113 -19.98 -15.02 12.75
N PRO A 114 -18.97 -14.56 13.49
CA PRO A 114 -18.20 -13.39 13.10
C PRO A 114 -17.38 -13.67 11.82
N PRO A 115 -16.97 -12.61 11.09
CA PRO A 115 -16.04 -12.75 9.97
C PRO A 115 -14.67 -13.25 10.45
N VAL A 116 -14.00 -14.02 9.58
CA VAL A 116 -12.65 -14.52 9.83
C VAL A 116 -11.71 -13.88 8.83
N VAL A 117 -10.60 -13.32 9.32
CA VAL A 117 -9.56 -12.72 8.49
C VAL A 117 -8.20 -13.27 8.92
N PHE A 118 -7.43 -13.74 7.93
CA PHE A 118 -6.03 -14.13 8.12
C PHE A 118 -5.21 -13.85 6.86
N TYR A 119 -3.88 -13.87 6.99
CA TYR A 119 -2.96 -13.40 5.96
C TYR A 119 -1.85 -14.42 5.70
N ASN A 120 -1.43 -14.53 4.44
CA ASN A 120 -0.14 -15.07 4.08
C ASN A 120 0.72 -13.95 3.47
N ARG A 121 1.71 -13.50 4.25
CA ARG A 121 2.69 -12.48 3.86
C ARG A 121 4.12 -13.03 3.74
N ALA A 122 4.27 -14.34 3.70
CA ALA A 122 5.58 -14.95 3.48
C ALA A 122 6.12 -14.54 2.10
N ASN A 123 7.37 -14.10 2.02
CA ASN A 123 8.04 -13.63 0.81
C ASN A 123 7.28 -12.52 0.04
N GLU A 124 6.56 -11.67 0.75
CA GLU A 124 5.80 -10.57 0.16
C GLU A 124 6.74 -9.57 -0.53
N ALA A 125 6.55 -9.35 -1.83
CA ALA A 125 7.34 -8.39 -2.61
C ALA A 125 7.29 -6.97 -2.05
N GLY A 126 6.13 -6.55 -1.51
CA GLY A 126 5.98 -5.26 -0.84
C GLY A 126 6.93 -5.07 0.35
N ALA A 127 7.24 -6.15 1.09
CA ALA A 127 8.17 -6.10 2.21
C ALA A 127 9.65 -6.00 1.79
N MET A 128 9.96 -6.24 0.52
CA MET A 128 11.32 -6.17 -0.05
C MET A 128 11.67 -4.78 -0.59
N LEU A 129 10.70 -3.88 -0.66
CA LEU A 129 10.93 -2.50 -1.09
C LEU A 129 11.87 -1.78 -0.11
N LYS A 130 12.73 -0.92 -0.66
CA LYS A 130 13.78 -0.22 0.09
C LYS A 130 14.07 1.15 -0.50
N PRO A 131 14.74 2.04 0.23
CA PRO A 131 15.22 3.31 -0.30
C PRO A 131 15.98 3.15 -1.62
N GLY A 132 15.72 4.08 -2.57
CA GLY A 132 16.27 4.06 -3.92
C GLY A 132 15.52 3.20 -4.94
N ASP A 133 14.46 2.48 -4.57
CA ASP A 133 13.65 1.71 -5.53
C ASP A 133 12.77 2.60 -6.42
N PHE A 134 12.53 3.86 -6.03
CA PHE A 134 11.76 4.85 -6.79
C PHE A 134 12.56 6.14 -6.97
N ASP A 135 12.56 6.67 -8.19
CA ASP A 135 13.08 8.01 -8.49
C ASP A 135 12.01 9.06 -8.14
N TRP A 136 11.96 9.43 -6.85
CA TRP A 136 10.98 10.39 -6.35
C TRP A 136 11.07 11.75 -7.04
N ALA A 137 12.29 12.20 -7.38
CA ALA A 137 12.48 13.47 -8.06
C ALA A 137 11.78 13.45 -9.43
N LYS A 138 11.95 12.38 -10.20
CA LYS A 138 11.30 12.20 -11.50
C LYS A 138 9.78 12.05 -11.36
N ILE A 139 9.32 11.25 -10.38
CA ILE A 139 7.89 11.00 -10.17
C ILE A 139 7.18 12.31 -9.76
N PHE A 140 7.71 13.06 -8.80
CA PHE A 140 7.07 14.27 -8.31
C PHE A 140 7.18 15.44 -9.31
N ALA A 141 8.23 15.48 -10.13
CA ALA A 141 8.37 16.49 -11.18
C ALA A 141 7.27 16.44 -12.25
N THR A 142 6.54 15.34 -12.38
CA THR A 142 5.36 15.25 -13.27
C THR A 142 4.22 16.15 -12.81
N GLY A 143 4.22 16.59 -11.55
CA GLY A 143 3.22 17.46 -10.97
C GLY A 143 2.24 16.74 -10.06
N VAL A 144 2.78 15.91 -9.16
CA VAL A 144 2.03 15.34 -8.03
C VAL A 144 1.76 16.44 -7.00
N ARG A 145 0.60 16.46 -6.37
CA ARG A 145 0.29 17.43 -5.30
C ARG A 145 0.10 16.84 -3.91
N TRP A 146 -0.15 15.55 -3.80
CA TRP A 146 -0.35 14.86 -2.52
C TRP A 146 0.34 13.50 -2.51
N PHE A 147 1.14 13.23 -1.49
CA PHE A 147 1.81 11.96 -1.27
C PHE A 147 1.33 11.30 0.02
N HIS A 148 1.00 10.01 -0.03
CA HIS A 148 0.38 9.27 1.06
C HIS A 148 1.06 7.93 1.30
N SER A 149 1.17 7.53 2.57
CA SER A 149 1.54 6.17 2.97
C SER A 149 0.88 5.80 4.30
N GLY A 150 1.16 4.60 4.82
CA GLY A 150 0.49 4.13 6.05
C GLY A 150 1.29 3.15 6.88
N GLY A 151 0.83 2.98 8.13
CA GLY A 151 1.49 2.20 9.16
C GLY A 151 1.49 0.70 8.93
N ILE A 152 0.57 0.15 8.11
CA ILE A 152 0.64 -1.26 7.71
C ILE A 152 1.85 -1.48 6.82
N PHE A 153 2.05 -0.65 5.82
CA PHE A 153 3.20 -0.75 4.92
C PHE A 153 4.50 -0.48 5.68
N ALA A 154 4.52 0.52 6.56
CA ALA A 154 5.67 0.78 7.45
C ALA A 154 6.08 -0.45 8.26
N ALA A 155 5.11 -1.27 8.68
CA ALA A 155 5.33 -2.44 9.52
C ALA A 155 5.63 -3.74 8.75
N LEU A 156 5.83 -3.72 7.45
CA LEU A 156 6.17 -4.91 6.67
C LEU A 156 7.64 -5.30 6.82
N SER A 157 8.54 -4.31 6.85
CA SER A 157 9.97 -4.52 7.08
C SER A 157 10.64 -3.21 7.54
N PRO A 158 11.87 -3.26 8.09
CA PRO A 158 12.63 -2.04 8.38
C PRO A 158 12.84 -1.16 7.14
N THR A 159 13.11 -1.76 5.99
CA THR A 159 13.38 -1.02 4.75
C THR A 159 12.15 -0.32 4.19
N THR A 160 10.93 -0.84 4.39
CA THR A 160 9.70 -0.16 3.98
C THR A 160 9.46 1.12 4.78
N SER A 161 9.75 1.11 6.08
CA SER A 161 9.69 2.32 6.91
C SER A 161 10.69 3.39 6.44
N GLU A 162 11.91 2.96 6.11
CA GLU A 162 12.96 3.86 5.59
C GLU A 162 12.57 4.43 4.22
N LEU A 163 11.98 3.62 3.34
CA LEU A 163 11.47 4.05 2.04
C LEU A 163 10.34 5.08 2.18
N ILE A 164 9.43 4.90 3.15
CA ILE A 164 8.41 5.91 3.44
C ILE A 164 9.06 7.22 3.85
N LEU A 165 10.02 7.18 4.75
CA LEU A 165 10.73 8.37 5.22
C LEU A 165 11.44 9.10 4.08
N GLU A 166 12.08 8.35 3.16
CA GLU A 166 12.69 8.89 1.95
C GLU A 166 11.65 9.62 1.09
N GLY A 167 10.51 8.95 0.78
CA GLY A 167 9.43 9.52 -0.03
C GLY A 167 8.79 10.77 0.61
N MET A 168 8.54 10.74 1.94
CA MET A 168 8.00 11.89 2.67
C MET A 168 8.94 13.11 2.62
N LYS A 169 10.24 12.89 2.84
CA LYS A 169 11.26 13.96 2.73
C LYS A 169 11.30 14.54 1.32
N ALA A 170 11.32 13.68 0.31
CA ALA A 170 11.35 14.11 -1.09
C ALA A 170 10.07 14.89 -1.46
N ALA A 171 8.89 14.45 -1.00
CA ALA A 171 7.62 15.14 -1.21
C ALA A 171 7.62 16.53 -0.56
N LYS A 172 8.06 16.63 0.70
CA LYS A 172 8.17 17.93 1.40
C LYS A 172 9.13 18.89 0.71
N ALA A 173 10.28 18.39 0.23
CA ALA A 173 11.26 19.20 -0.48
C ALA A 173 10.69 19.80 -1.79
N GLN A 174 9.68 19.19 -2.38
CA GLN A 174 8.98 19.68 -3.57
C GLN A 174 7.64 20.38 -3.26
N GLY A 175 7.33 20.61 -1.99
CA GLY A 175 6.13 21.35 -1.56
C GLY A 175 4.83 20.58 -1.70
N LEU A 176 4.87 19.24 -1.81
CA LEU A 176 3.68 18.40 -1.82
C LEU A 176 3.05 18.37 -0.42
N VAL A 177 1.73 18.18 -0.37
CA VAL A 177 1.06 17.77 0.86
C VAL A 177 1.40 16.32 1.15
N THR A 178 1.71 16.02 2.40
CA THR A 178 2.02 14.67 2.86
C THR A 178 0.99 14.18 3.86
N SER A 179 0.57 12.91 3.74
CA SER A 179 -0.35 12.31 4.72
C SER A 179 0.07 10.89 5.09
N PHE A 180 -0.28 10.50 6.30
CA PHE A 180 0.06 9.20 6.83
C PHE A 180 -1.09 8.63 7.68
N ASP A 181 -1.55 7.41 7.35
CA ASP A 181 -2.51 6.66 8.16
C ASP A 181 -1.75 5.80 9.18
N LEU A 182 -1.92 6.07 10.47
CA LEU A 182 -1.25 5.31 11.53
C LEU A 182 -1.56 3.82 11.48
N ASN A 183 -2.78 3.44 11.19
CA ASN A 183 -3.27 2.08 10.92
C ASN A 183 -2.48 0.97 11.65
N TYR A 184 -2.39 1.14 12.97
CA TYR A 184 -1.53 0.31 13.81
C TYR A 184 -1.95 -1.15 13.83
N ARG A 185 -0.99 -2.04 13.64
CA ARG A 185 -1.17 -3.50 13.69
C ARG A 185 -0.09 -4.13 14.57
N ALA A 186 -0.39 -4.32 15.86
CA ALA A 186 0.54 -4.87 16.85
C ALA A 186 1.23 -6.17 16.40
N LYS A 187 0.50 -7.05 15.70
CA LYS A 187 1.05 -8.32 15.19
C LYS A 187 2.17 -8.10 14.17
N LEU A 188 2.07 -7.08 13.29
CA LEU A 188 3.12 -6.80 12.30
C LEU A 188 4.37 -6.21 12.97
N TRP A 189 4.20 -5.23 13.87
CA TRP A 189 5.33 -4.64 14.58
C TRP A 189 6.15 -5.63 15.40
N LYS A 190 5.51 -6.66 15.95
CA LYS A 190 6.19 -7.75 16.65
C LYS A 190 7.08 -8.59 15.72
N THR A 191 6.75 -8.72 14.45
CA THR A 191 7.54 -9.52 13.49
C THR A 191 8.81 -8.82 13.03
N ILE A 192 8.87 -7.49 13.06
CA ILE A 192 10.04 -6.70 12.62
C ILE A 192 10.95 -6.22 13.78
N GLY A 193 10.75 -6.72 14.99
CA GLY A 193 11.66 -6.53 16.10
C GLY A 193 11.00 -6.13 17.40
N SER A 194 10.48 -4.92 17.55
CA SER A 194 9.78 -4.50 18.76
C SER A 194 8.86 -3.32 18.50
N GLU A 195 7.84 -3.19 19.32
CA GLU A 195 6.90 -2.07 19.29
C GLU A 195 7.62 -0.72 19.49
N ALA A 196 8.63 -0.68 20.37
CA ALA A 196 9.40 0.54 20.63
C ALA A 196 10.16 1.04 19.38
N LYS A 197 10.81 0.14 18.63
CA LYS A 197 11.46 0.49 17.35
C LYS A 197 10.45 0.98 16.32
N GLY A 198 9.28 0.35 16.26
CA GLY A 198 8.19 0.80 15.40
C GLY A 198 7.73 2.20 15.74
N GLN A 199 7.49 2.49 17.01
CA GLN A 199 7.12 3.83 17.48
C GLN A 199 8.18 4.89 17.16
N GLU A 200 9.47 4.57 17.32
CA GLU A 200 10.57 5.46 16.97
C GLU A 200 10.55 5.80 15.47
N MET A 201 10.37 4.78 14.62
CA MET A 201 10.31 5.00 13.18
C MET A 201 9.08 5.82 12.76
N ILE A 202 7.91 5.53 13.34
CA ILE A 202 6.69 6.32 13.10
C ILE A 202 6.89 7.79 13.50
N ARG A 203 7.53 8.07 14.63
CA ARG A 203 7.85 9.45 15.02
C ARG A 203 8.69 10.17 13.96
N LYS A 204 9.72 9.52 13.42
CA LYS A 204 10.56 10.09 12.34
C LYS A 204 9.74 10.38 11.07
N ILE A 205 8.81 9.50 10.72
CA ILE A 205 7.93 9.68 9.55
C ILE A 205 6.99 10.87 9.79
N VAL A 206 6.35 10.94 10.96
CA VAL A 206 5.34 11.96 11.29
C VAL A 206 5.90 13.38 11.31
N GLU A 207 7.21 13.58 11.58
CA GLU A 207 7.88 14.87 11.44
C GLU A 207 7.77 15.47 10.03
N HIS A 208 7.49 14.66 9.02
CA HIS A 208 7.35 15.06 7.61
C HIS A 208 5.91 14.91 7.09
N VAL A 209 4.92 14.86 7.99
CA VAL A 209 3.50 14.65 7.65
C VAL A 209 2.68 15.90 7.96
N ASP A 210 1.87 16.35 7.00
CA ASP A 210 0.95 17.47 7.17
C ASP A 210 -0.41 17.03 7.69
N VAL A 211 -0.86 15.83 7.32
CA VAL A 211 -2.17 15.25 7.68
C VAL A 211 -1.99 13.83 8.23
N LEU A 212 -2.43 13.63 9.48
CA LEU A 212 -2.34 12.37 10.18
C LEU A 212 -3.73 11.77 10.41
#